data_0769f84b1f8570e45cb9cef755268c51
#
_entry.id   0769f84b1f8570e45cb9cef755268c51
#
_cell.length_a   1.000
_cell.length_b   1.000
_cell.length_c   1.000
_cell.angle_alpha   90.00
_cell.angle_beta   90.00
_cell.angle_gamma   90.00
#
_symmetry.space_group_name_H-M   'P 1'
#
loop_
_entity.id
_entity.type
_entity.pdbx_description
1 polymer ?
#
loop_
_entity_poly.entity_id
_entity_poly.type
_entity_poly.pdbx_seq_one_letter_code
_entity_poly.pdbx_strand_id
1 'polypeptide(L)'
;MSNENPYAEYLDDQEPLKVLSLTARKIEAILEDLGSVRVNQPPAPGKWCACEIVCHLADCELVFAYRLRQTLSEDHHVIQPFDQEKWAAKYPGYDARAALSTFHAVRNWNLAFIRLLVPEEHAKSVTHPERGTMTFQNIIETMGGHDINHLRQLEGIARNFAPEQSALSAD
;
A
#
# COMPACT_ATOMS: atom_id res chain seq x y z
N MET A 1 -18.21 11.82 -12.52
CA MET A 1 -17.83 11.27 -11.19
C MET A 1 -16.37 11.61 -11.01
N SER A 2 -16.01 12.36 -9.98
CA SER A 2 -14.61 12.74 -9.71
C SER A 2 -13.83 11.47 -9.36
N ASN A 3 -12.71 11.24 -10.05
CA ASN A 3 -11.87 10.06 -9.83
C ASN A 3 -10.85 10.35 -8.71
N GLU A 4 -11.32 10.88 -7.59
CA GLU A 4 -10.49 11.36 -6.49
C GLU A 4 -9.73 10.22 -5.80
N ASN A 5 -10.37 9.05 -5.66
CA ASN A 5 -9.75 7.86 -5.11
C ASN A 5 -9.87 6.68 -6.07
N PRO A 6 -8.79 6.27 -6.78
CA PRO A 6 -8.81 5.16 -7.72
C PRO A 6 -8.97 3.79 -7.04
N TYR A 7 -8.86 3.73 -5.72
CA TYR A 7 -8.97 2.52 -4.91
C TYR A 7 -10.23 2.51 -4.02
N ALA A 8 -11.21 3.37 -4.30
CA ALA A 8 -12.43 3.46 -3.50
C ALA A 8 -13.18 2.12 -3.40
N GLU A 9 -13.27 1.37 -4.51
CA GLU A 9 -13.91 0.05 -4.55
C GLU A 9 -13.22 -0.99 -3.66
N TYR A 10 -11.90 -0.85 -3.43
CA TYR A 10 -11.17 -1.75 -2.53
C TYR A 10 -11.40 -1.40 -1.08
N LEU A 11 -11.47 -0.11 -0.75
CA LEU A 11 -11.70 0.36 0.61
C LEU A 11 -13.12 0.03 1.06
N ASP A 12 -14.12 0.23 0.15
CA ASP A 12 -15.52 0.02 0.43
C ASP A 12 -15.93 0.77 1.74
N ASP A 13 -16.70 0.15 2.61
CA ASP A 13 -17.14 0.73 3.90
C ASP A 13 -16.10 0.55 5.03
N GLN A 14 -14.86 0.14 4.72
CA GLN A 14 -13.85 -0.07 5.75
C GLN A 14 -13.28 1.27 6.26
N GLU A 15 -13.05 1.35 7.57
CA GLU A 15 -12.42 2.49 8.21
C GLU A 15 -10.92 2.55 7.81
N PRO A 16 -10.46 3.63 7.12
CA PRO A 16 -9.12 3.68 6.55
C PRO A 16 -8.00 3.50 7.59
N LEU A 17 -8.10 4.16 8.74
CA LEU A 17 -7.04 4.08 9.76
C LEU A 17 -6.94 2.67 10.37
N LYS A 18 -8.06 1.95 10.45
CA LYS A 18 -8.05 0.55 10.87
C LYS A 18 -7.31 -0.32 9.86
N VAL A 19 -7.59 -0.14 8.57
CA VAL A 19 -6.87 -0.84 7.49
C VAL A 19 -5.37 -0.56 7.60
N LEU A 20 -4.99 0.73 7.59
CA LEU A 20 -3.60 1.17 7.64
C LEU A 20 -2.83 0.61 8.85
N SER A 21 -3.49 0.51 10.01
CA SER A 21 -2.87 -0.01 11.24
C SER A 21 -2.60 -1.51 11.21
N LEU A 22 -3.30 -2.27 10.37
CA LEU A 22 -3.21 -3.73 10.32
C LEU A 22 -2.36 -4.24 9.14
N THR A 23 -2.15 -3.42 8.11
CA THR A 23 -1.53 -3.85 6.85
C THR A 23 -0.15 -4.45 7.05
N ALA A 24 0.74 -3.81 7.82
CA ALA A 24 2.09 -4.30 8.02
C ALA A 24 2.13 -5.71 8.62
N ARG A 25 1.30 -5.99 9.62
CA ARG A 25 1.19 -7.33 10.24
C ARG A 25 0.66 -8.38 9.28
N LYS A 26 -0.31 -8.01 8.43
CA LYS A 26 -0.84 -8.93 7.41
C LYS A 26 0.22 -9.26 6.37
N ILE A 27 1.00 -8.28 5.92
CA ILE A 27 2.12 -8.51 5.00
C ILE A 27 3.14 -9.43 5.65
N GLU A 28 3.54 -9.16 6.90
CA GLU A 28 4.50 -9.97 7.64
C GLU A 28 4.07 -11.45 7.68
N ALA A 29 2.84 -11.73 8.08
CA ALA A 29 2.31 -13.10 8.11
C ALA A 29 2.33 -13.78 6.74
N ILE A 30 1.99 -13.06 5.66
CA ILE A 30 2.05 -13.61 4.30
C ILE A 30 3.48 -13.91 3.88
N LEU A 31 4.45 -13.03 4.19
CA LEU A 31 5.86 -13.26 3.86
C LEU A 31 6.45 -14.42 4.66
N GLU A 32 6.04 -14.62 5.91
CA GLU A 32 6.43 -15.77 6.74
C GLU A 32 5.91 -17.08 6.14
N ASP A 33 4.66 -17.13 5.70
CA ASP A 33 4.03 -18.28 5.04
C ASP A 33 4.74 -18.64 3.72
N LEU A 34 5.07 -17.64 2.91
CA LEU A 34 5.79 -17.82 1.65
C LEU A 34 7.24 -18.32 1.87
N GLY A 35 7.90 -17.84 2.90
CA GLY A 35 9.32 -18.12 3.18
C GLY A 35 10.28 -17.47 2.18
N SER A 36 11.58 -17.61 2.42
CA SER A 36 12.64 -16.88 1.72
C SER A 36 12.77 -17.18 0.22
N VAL A 37 12.26 -18.32 -0.23
CA VAL A 37 12.35 -18.74 -1.64
C VAL A 37 11.16 -18.22 -2.44
N ARG A 38 9.94 -18.53 -1.98
CA ARG A 38 8.70 -18.21 -2.73
C ARG A 38 8.40 -16.71 -2.77
N VAL A 39 8.88 -15.95 -1.78
CA VAL A 39 8.73 -14.50 -1.75
C VAL A 39 9.30 -13.81 -2.99
N ASN A 40 10.30 -14.43 -3.63
CA ASN A 40 10.97 -13.93 -4.85
C ASN A 40 10.46 -14.59 -6.14
N GLN A 41 9.47 -15.47 -6.06
CA GLN A 41 8.93 -16.16 -7.22
C GLN A 41 7.69 -15.42 -7.75
N PRO A 42 7.72 -14.92 -9.00
CA PRO A 42 6.54 -14.30 -9.58
C PRO A 42 5.44 -15.36 -9.82
N PRO A 43 4.16 -15.02 -9.61
CA PRO A 43 3.05 -15.94 -9.81
C PRO A 43 2.83 -16.32 -11.27
N ALA A 44 3.30 -15.49 -12.20
CA ALA A 44 3.28 -15.69 -13.64
C ALA A 44 4.31 -14.78 -14.33
N PRO A 45 4.72 -15.07 -15.58
CA PRO A 45 5.64 -14.22 -16.34
C PRO A 45 5.12 -12.77 -16.42
N GLY A 46 6.00 -11.81 -16.13
CA GLY A 46 5.69 -10.38 -16.18
C GLY A 46 4.81 -9.86 -15.03
N LYS A 47 4.57 -10.66 -14.00
CA LYS A 47 3.91 -10.24 -12.76
C LYS A 47 4.94 -10.05 -11.66
N TRP A 48 4.70 -9.10 -10.78
CA TRP A 48 5.51 -8.88 -9.59
C TRP A 48 5.43 -10.07 -8.64
N CYS A 49 6.55 -10.43 -8.05
CA CYS A 49 6.60 -11.34 -6.92
C CYS A 49 6.20 -10.61 -5.61
N ALA A 50 6.05 -11.34 -4.52
CA ALA A 50 5.68 -10.75 -3.24
C ALA A 50 6.71 -9.71 -2.75
N CYS A 51 8.01 -9.98 -2.94
CA CYS A 51 9.08 -9.03 -2.61
C CYS A 51 8.89 -7.69 -3.33
N GLU A 52 8.66 -7.71 -4.64
CA GLU A 52 8.48 -6.50 -5.45
C GLU A 52 7.23 -5.70 -5.03
N ILE A 53 6.14 -6.39 -4.68
CA ILE A 53 4.93 -5.73 -4.14
C ILE A 53 5.24 -5.03 -2.82
N VAL A 54 6.00 -5.65 -1.91
CA VAL A 54 6.36 -5.02 -0.63
C VAL A 54 7.32 -3.84 -0.84
N CYS A 55 8.25 -3.93 -1.78
CA CYS A 55 9.10 -2.80 -2.18
C CYS A 55 8.26 -1.62 -2.69
N HIS A 56 7.28 -1.91 -3.55
CA HIS A 56 6.34 -0.90 -4.03
C HIS A 56 5.54 -0.25 -2.90
N LEU A 57 5.04 -1.03 -1.96
CA LEU A 57 4.34 -0.50 -0.78
C LEU A 57 5.24 0.40 0.08
N ALA A 58 6.52 0.04 0.25
CA ALA A 58 7.48 0.87 0.99
C ALA A 58 7.73 2.21 0.28
N ASP A 59 7.94 2.20 -1.02
CA ASP A 59 8.13 3.41 -1.83
C ASP A 59 6.88 4.30 -1.82
N CYS A 60 5.70 3.70 -2.00
CA CYS A 60 4.43 4.43 -1.93
C CYS A 60 4.22 5.06 -0.54
N GLU A 61 4.62 4.37 0.53
CA GLU A 61 4.48 4.91 1.88
C GLU A 61 5.37 6.14 2.10
N LEU A 62 6.57 6.17 1.53
CA LEU A 62 7.44 7.37 1.52
C LEU A 62 6.77 8.52 0.76
N VAL A 63 6.20 8.24 -0.40
CA VAL A 63 5.48 9.23 -1.20
C VAL A 63 4.27 9.78 -0.45
N PHE A 64 3.48 8.91 0.18
CA PHE A 64 2.35 9.33 1.01
C PHE A 64 2.80 10.15 2.22
N ALA A 65 3.90 9.77 2.88
CA ALA A 65 4.48 10.53 3.98
C ALA A 65 4.79 11.98 3.59
N TYR A 66 5.37 12.16 2.41
CA TYR A 66 5.64 13.49 1.85
C TYR A 66 4.34 14.24 1.54
N ARG A 67 3.42 13.61 0.80
CA ARG A 67 2.14 14.22 0.37
C ARG A 67 1.30 14.69 1.56
N LEU A 68 1.17 13.88 2.60
CA LEU A 68 0.45 14.24 3.82
C LEU A 68 1.01 15.50 4.47
N ARG A 69 2.33 15.60 4.58
CA ARG A 69 2.99 16.76 5.21
C ARG A 69 2.89 18.01 4.36
N GLN A 70 3.10 17.89 3.04
CA GLN A 70 2.99 19.02 2.11
C GLN A 70 1.56 19.57 2.06
N THR A 71 0.57 18.70 2.04
CA THR A 71 -0.84 19.12 2.06
C THR A 71 -1.17 19.98 3.28
N LEU A 72 -0.58 19.68 4.45
CA LEU A 72 -0.82 20.51 5.64
C LEU A 72 0.03 21.77 5.70
N SER A 73 1.27 21.71 5.24
CA SER A 73 2.23 22.80 5.40
C SER A 73 2.15 23.86 4.31
N GLU A 74 1.56 23.54 3.16
CA GLU A 74 1.49 24.44 2.01
C GLU A 74 0.06 24.77 1.65
N ASP A 75 -0.19 26.03 1.31
CA ASP A 75 -1.44 26.44 0.69
C ASP A 75 -1.39 26.16 -0.81
N HIS A 76 -2.47 25.59 -1.34
CA HIS A 76 -2.58 25.24 -2.76
C HIS A 76 -1.51 24.26 -3.26
N HIS A 77 -1.07 23.32 -2.41
CA HIS A 77 -0.10 22.32 -2.81
C HIS A 77 -0.55 21.52 -4.05
N VAL A 78 0.38 21.33 -4.97
CA VAL A 78 0.19 20.47 -6.15
C VAL A 78 1.02 19.21 -5.98
N ILE A 79 0.36 18.05 -5.93
CA ILE A 79 1.02 16.76 -5.77
C ILE A 79 1.99 16.51 -6.94
N GLN A 80 3.23 16.19 -6.62
CA GLN A 80 4.21 15.71 -7.60
C GLN A 80 3.93 14.23 -7.92
N PRO A 81 3.58 13.87 -9.16
CA PRO A 81 3.53 12.47 -9.58
C PRO A 81 4.93 11.84 -9.59
N PHE A 82 4.99 10.51 -9.49
CA PHE A 82 6.21 9.76 -9.66
C PHE A 82 6.00 8.63 -10.67
N ASP A 83 7.08 8.26 -11.35
CA ASP A 83 7.09 7.19 -12.35
C ASP A 83 7.32 5.84 -11.64
N GLN A 84 6.23 5.16 -11.32
CA GLN A 84 6.24 3.88 -10.63
C GLN A 84 7.06 2.82 -11.37
N GLU A 85 7.00 2.78 -12.70
CA GLU A 85 7.71 1.77 -13.50
C GLU A 85 9.23 1.96 -13.43
N LYS A 86 9.69 3.21 -13.44
CA LYS A 86 11.12 3.51 -13.27
C LYS A 86 11.62 3.15 -11.88
N TRP A 87 10.82 3.37 -10.85
CA TRP A 87 11.19 2.98 -9.49
C TRP A 87 11.22 1.45 -9.36
N ALA A 88 10.18 0.78 -9.86
CA ALA A 88 10.06 -0.67 -9.84
C ALA A 88 11.18 -1.42 -10.58
N ALA A 89 11.83 -0.79 -11.55
CA ALA A 89 12.97 -1.37 -12.24
C ALA A 89 14.16 -1.74 -11.33
N LYS A 90 14.19 -1.26 -10.08
CA LYS A 90 15.21 -1.59 -9.07
C LYS A 90 14.77 -2.64 -8.06
N TYR A 91 13.50 -2.99 -7.98
CA TYR A 91 12.96 -3.95 -6.99
C TYR A 91 13.61 -5.33 -7.01
N PRO A 92 14.02 -5.90 -8.16
CA PRO A 92 14.72 -7.21 -8.17
C PRO A 92 16.02 -7.25 -7.37
N GLY A 93 16.58 -6.10 -7.02
CA GLY A 93 17.80 -6.00 -6.19
C GLY A 93 17.53 -5.77 -4.70
N TYR A 94 16.26 -5.69 -4.27
CA TYR A 94 15.89 -5.37 -2.92
C TYR A 94 15.53 -6.62 -2.11
N ASP A 95 15.62 -6.50 -0.79
CA ASP A 95 15.26 -7.54 0.17
C ASP A 95 13.87 -7.28 0.76
N ALA A 96 13.03 -8.32 0.79
CA ALA A 96 11.64 -8.20 1.25
C ALA A 96 11.53 -7.80 2.73
N ARG A 97 12.46 -8.22 3.60
CA ARG A 97 12.46 -7.85 5.02
C ARG A 97 12.86 -6.40 5.21
N ALA A 98 13.86 -5.93 4.45
CA ALA A 98 14.26 -4.53 4.46
C ALA A 98 13.11 -3.63 3.97
N ALA A 99 12.42 -4.01 2.89
CA ALA A 99 11.26 -3.31 2.39
C ALA A 99 10.11 -3.28 3.42
N LEU A 100 9.77 -4.42 4.04
CA LEU A 100 8.76 -4.49 5.10
C LEU A 100 9.11 -3.62 6.31
N SER A 101 10.37 -3.64 6.74
CA SER A 101 10.85 -2.83 7.86
C SER A 101 10.73 -1.33 7.54
N THR A 102 11.06 -0.92 6.32
CA THR A 102 10.90 0.46 5.85
C THR A 102 9.42 0.85 5.83
N PHE A 103 8.58 0.03 5.20
CA PHE A 103 7.13 0.24 5.16
C PHE A 103 6.56 0.41 6.58
N HIS A 104 6.89 -0.49 7.50
CA HIS A 104 6.38 -0.48 8.87
C HIS A 104 6.82 0.78 9.63
N ALA A 105 8.10 1.15 9.53
CA ALA A 105 8.63 2.33 10.22
C ALA A 105 7.96 3.62 9.73
N VAL A 106 7.84 3.80 8.41
CA VAL A 106 7.22 4.99 7.82
C VAL A 106 5.71 5.01 8.08
N ARG A 107 5.02 3.84 7.99
CA ARG A 107 3.61 3.71 8.31
C ARG A 107 3.29 4.13 9.75
N ASN A 108 4.06 3.65 10.71
CA ASN A 108 3.88 4.02 12.12
C ASN A 108 4.08 5.52 12.32
N TRP A 109 5.05 6.11 11.64
CA TRP A 109 5.31 7.55 11.68
C TRP A 109 4.16 8.35 11.05
N ASN A 110 3.58 7.89 9.94
CA ASN A 110 2.43 8.50 9.31
C ASN A 110 1.17 8.36 10.15
N LEU A 111 0.92 7.21 10.75
CA LEU A 111 -0.22 7.02 11.66
C LEU A 111 -0.11 7.90 12.90
N ALA A 112 1.09 8.08 13.47
CA ALA A 112 1.30 9.00 14.58
C ALA A 112 0.97 10.44 14.16
N PHE A 113 1.40 10.86 12.97
CA PHE A 113 1.10 12.18 12.41
C PHE A 113 -0.41 12.39 12.19
N ILE A 114 -1.09 11.44 11.54
CA ILE A 114 -2.53 11.54 11.25
C ILE A 114 -3.36 11.63 12.54
N ARG A 115 -2.96 10.92 13.60
CA ARG A 115 -3.67 10.96 14.90
C ARG A 115 -3.59 12.29 15.64
N LEU A 116 -2.69 13.18 15.24
CA LEU A 116 -2.53 14.51 15.82
C LEU A 116 -3.40 15.57 15.13
N LEU A 117 -4.04 15.22 14.02
CA LEU A 117 -4.85 16.15 13.23
C LEU A 117 -6.14 16.54 13.96
N VAL A 118 -6.51 17.78 13.79
CA VAL A 118 -7.86 18.27 14.14
C VAL A 118 -8.82 18.04 12.96
N PRO A 119 -10.15 17.96 13.22
CA PRO A 119 -11.13 17.65 12.15
C PRO A 119 -11.04 18.55 10.92
N GLU A 120 -10.74 19.82 11.09
CA GLU A 120 -10.66 20.81 10.01
C GLU A 120 -9.49 20.51 9.04
N GLU A 121 -8.41 19.92 9.53
CA GLU A 121 -7.24 19.59 8.72
C GLU A 121 -7.52 18.46 7.73
N HIS A 122 -8.44 17.56 8.03
CA HIS A 122 -8.88 16.51 7.12
C HIS A 122 -9.54 17.07 5.85
N ALA A 123 -10.14 18.25 5.93
CA ALA A 123 -10.77 18.93 4.78
C ALA A 123 -9.79 19.78 3.96
N LYS A 124 -8.51 19.90 4.38
CA LYS A 124 -7.54 20.73 3.66
C LYS A 124 -7.34 20.20 2.24
N SER A 125 -7.49 21.09 1.26
CA SER A 125 -7.45 20.73 -0.16
C SER A 125 -6.02 20.63 -0.70
N VAL A 126 -5.87 19.78 -1.71
CA VAL A 126 -4.64 19.57 -2.48
C VAL A 126 -5.03 19.30 -3.93
N THR A 127 -4.20 19.67 -4.87
CA THR A 127 -4.43 19.41 -6.30
C THR A 127 -3.59 18.23 -6.78
N HIS A 128 -4.24 17.22 -7.35
CA HIS A 128 -3.57 16.16 -8.08
C HIS A 128 -3.63 16.47 -9.59
N PRO A 129 -2.51 16.46 -10.33
CA PRO A 129 -2.48 16.87 -11.75
C PRO A 129 -3.45 16.08 -12.63
N GLU A 130 -3.69 14.81 -12.33
CA GLU A 130 -4.53 13.92 -13.14
C GLU A 130 -5.95 13.74 -12.56
N ARG A 131 -6.16 14.04 -11.26
CA ARG A 131 -7.42 13.74 -10.55
C ARG A 131 -8.18 15.00 -10.09
N GLY A 132 -7.55 16.17 -10.20
CA GLY A 132 -8.13 17.43 -9.77
C GLY A 132 -7.98 17.68 -8.27
N THR A 133 -8.92 18.41 -7.70
CA THR A 133 -8.89 18.78 -6.28
C THR A 133 -9.31 17.61 -5.42
N MET A 134 -8.50 17.31 -4.44
CA MET A 134 -8.69 16.28 -3.42
C MET A 134 -8.61 16.92 -2.03
N THR A 135 -8.95 16.17 -1.00
CA THR A 135 -8.73 16.56 0.40
C THR A 135 -7.64 15.71 1.04
N PHE A 136 -7.15 16.15 2.19
CA PHE A 136 -6.26 15.33 3.02
C PHE A 136 -6.90 13.97 3.34
N GLN A 137 -8.20 13.96 3.66
CA GLN A 137 -8.95 12.73 3.91
C GLN A 137 -8.95 11.79 2.70
N ASN A 138 -9.07 12.30 1.48
CA ASN A 138 -9.00 11.46 0.28
C ASN A 138 -7.62 10.80 0.09
N ILE A 139 -6.54 11.42 0.57
CA ILE A 139 -5.22 10.78 0.58
C ILE A 139 -5.22 9.58 1.52
N ILE A 140 -5.76 9.72 2.74
CA ILE A 140 -5.86 8.62 3.72
C ILE A 140 -6.71 7.47 3.17
N GLU A 141 -7.84 7.76 2.55
CA GLU A 141 -8.71 6.77 1.91
C GLU A 141 -8.02 6.07 0.74
N THR A 142 -7.25 6.83 -0.05
CA THR A 142 -6.43 6.26 -1.13
C THR A 142 -5.38 5.30 -0.58
N MET A 143 -4.70 5.65 0.50
CA MET A 143 -3.75 4.76 1.18
C MET A 143 -4.42 3.45 1.63
N GLY A 144 -5.59 3.55 2.26
CA GLY A 144 -6.32 2.36 2.74
C GLY A 144 -6.74 1.43 1.60
N GLY A 145 -7.32 1.97 0.55
CA GLY A 145 -7.74 1.18 -0.61
C GLY A 145 -6.56 0.59 -1.38
N HIS A 146 -5.46 1.32 -1.53
CA HIS A 146 -4.20 0.85 -2.10
C HIS A 146 -3.62 -0.33 -1.32
N ASP A 147 -3.61 -0.24 0.01
CA ASP A 147 -3.18 -1.34 0.88
C ASP A 147 -4.01 -2.61 0.65
N ILE A 148 -5.34 -2.49 0.62
CA ILE A 148 -6.23 -3.64 0.41
C ILE A 148 -6.00 -4.27 -0.97
N ASN A 149 -5.84 -3.46 -2.02
CA ASN A 149 -5.53 -3.96 -3.35
C ASN A 149 -4.27 -4.83 -3.34
N HIS A 150 -3.18 -4.35 -2.73
CA HIS A 150 -1.92 -5.09 -2.69
C HIS A 150 -1.94 -6.27 -1.72
N LEU A 151 -2.68 -6.20 -0.62
CA LEU A 151 -2.91 -7.35 0.25
C LEU A 151 -3.61 -8.49 -0.51
N ARG A 152 -4.65 -8.18 -1.31
CA ARG A 152 -5.31 -9.19 -2.16
C ARG A 152 -4.36 -9.83 -3.17
N GLN A 153 -3.42 -9.06 -3.73
CA GLN A 153 -2.39 -9.59 -4.63
C GLN A 153 -1.44 -10.54 -3.87
N LEU A 154 -0.94 -10.14 -2.71
CA LEU A 154 -0.07 -10.97 -1.87
C LEU A 154 -0.75 -12.26 -1.42
N GLU A 155 -1.99 -12.19 -0.97
CA GLU A 155 -2.81 -13.36 -0.62
C GLU A 155 -3.03 -14.28 -1.83
N GLY A 156 -3.21 -13.70 -3.04
CA GLY A 156 -3.29 -14.45 -4.28
C GLY A 156 -2.01 -15.24 -4.57
N ILE A 157 -0.85 -14.59 -4.38
CA ILE A 157 0.45 -15.25 -4.52
C ILE A 157 0.60 -16.39 -3.51
N ALA A 158 0.27 -16.15 -2.23
CA ALA A 158 0.37 -17.18 -1.19
C ALA A 158 -0.50 -18.41 -1.51
N ARG A 159 -1.75 -18.19 -1.98
CA ARG A 159 -2.64 -19.28 -2.41
C ARG A 159 -2.08 -20.12 -3.55
N ASN A 160 -1.37 -19.51 -4.51
CA ASN A 160 -0.77 -20.24 -5.63
C ASN A 160 0.34 -21.19 -5.19
N PHE A 161 0.96 -20.94 -4.03
CA PHE A 161 2.00 -21.78 -3.46
C PHE A 161 1.51 -22.67 -2.29
N ALA A 162 0.23 -22.58 -1.91
CA ALA A 162 -0.34 -23.49 -0.94
C ALA A 162 -0.34 -24.91 -1.51
N PRO A 163 0.02 -25.95 -0.72
CA PRO A 163 -0.12 -27.33 -1.17
C PRO A 163 -1.59 -27.59 -1.50
N GLU A 164 -1.83 -28.23 -2.65
CA GLU A 164 -3.17 -28.75 -2.94
C GLU A 164 -3.63 -29.57 -1.74
N GLN A 165 -4.72 -29.16 -1.10
CA GLN A 165 -5.37 -30.01 -0.11
C GLN A 165 -5.81 -31.25 -0.86
N SER A 166 -5.02 -32.34 -0.72
CA SER A 166 -5.41 -33.65 -1.22
C SER A 166 -6.80 -33.92 -0.67
N ALA A 167 -7.77 -33.98 -1.57
CA ALA A 167 -9.10 -34.47 -1.28
C ALA A 167 -8.90 -35.89 -0.69
N LEU A 168 -8.82 -35.99 0.62
CA LEU A 168 -9.04 -37.25 1.31
C LEU A 168 -10.51 -37.57 1.10
N SER A 169 -10.80 -38.24 -0.02
CA SER A 169 -12.03 -38.97 -0.22
C SER A 169 -12.18 -39.94 0.94
N ALA A 170 -13.20 -39.72 1.72
CA ALA A 170 -13.72 -40.72 2.62
C ALA A 170 -14.15 -41.93 1.77
N ASP A 171 -13.51 -43.05 1.99
CA ASP A 171 -14.09 -44.39 1.76
C ASP A 171 -14.74 -44.88 3.04
#